data_753f9f4e2cb8f35f4a519222e26291cb
#
_entry.id   753f9f4e2cb8f35f4a519222e26291cb
#
_cell.length_a   1.000
_cell.length_b   1.000
_cell.length_c   1.000
_cell.angle_alpha   90.00
_cell.angle_beta   90.00
_cell.angle_gamma   90.00
#
_symmetry.space_group_name_H-M   'P 1'
#
loop_
_entity.id
_entity.type
_entity.pdbx_description
1 polymer ?
#
loop_
_entity_poly.entity_id
_entity_poly.type
_entity_poly.pdbx_seq_one_letter_code
_entity_poly.pdbx_strand_id
1 'polypeptide(L)'
;YSQGANVKKIYSSEAYHNLDIYQVNTTYYSALGNNDKAYLLARAIQFFAPGIPQVYYVGMLAGSNDIALMEQTKNGRDINRHYYSKEEVAKEQERPVVQELKKLMTLRNTHPAFSLEGTIQVNSANDLLTITRTFGNDSITLHANLTTYDYTIE
;
A
#
# COMPACT_ATOMS: atom_id res chain seq x y z
N TYR A 1 -7.83 12.10 -8.54
CA TYR A 1 -9.18 12.69 -8.63
C TYR A 1 -10.24 11.62 -8.89
N SER A 2 -10.04 10.79 -9.91
CA SER A 2 -11.04 9.78 -10.30
C SER A 2 -11.34 8.72 -9.22
N GLN A 3 -10.46 8.55 -8.23
CA GLN A 3 -10.59 7.61 -7.12
C GLN A 3 -11.04 8.25 -5.80
N GLY A 4 -11.59 9.46 -5.85
CA GLY A 4 -12.06 10.18 -4.67
C GLY A 4 -10.96 10.69 -3.74
N ALA A 5 -9.73 10.83 -4.22
CA ALA A 5 -8.63 11.39 -3.44
C ALA A 5 -8.86 12.87 -3.14
N ASN A 6 -8.56 13.30 -1.91
CA ASN A 6 -8.56 14.71 -1.54
C ASN A 6 -7.21 15.34 -1.88
N VAL A 7 -7.26 16.46 -2.60
CA VAL A 7 -6.07 17.19 -3.04
C VAL A 7 -5.96 18.50 -2.26
N LYS A 8 -4.87 18.65 -1.51
CA LYS A 8 -4.53 19.89 -0.83
C LYS A 8 -3.75 20.79 -1.79
N LYS A 9 -4.33 21.93 -2.14
CA LYS A 9 -3.70 22.98 -2.96
C LYS A 9 -2.92 23.93 -2.06
N ILE A 10 -1.72 24.37 -2.49
CA ILE A 10 -0.88 25.25 -1.67
C ILE A 10 -1.44 26.66 -1.63
N TYR A 11 -2.10 27.13 -2.68
CA TYR A 11 -2.45 28.53 -2.72
C TYR A 11 -3.62 28.90 -3.65
N SER A 12 -4.49 29.81 -3.19
CA SER A 12 -5.26 30.69 -4.05
C SER A 12 -5.39 32.05 -3.38
N SER A 13 -4.73 33.08 -3.89
CA SER A 13 -5.12 34.46 -3.63
C SER A 13 -5.37 35.14 -4.97
N GLU A 14 -6.09 36.27 -4.96
CA GLU A 14 -6.31 37.06 -6.16
C GLU A 14 -5.01 37.52 -6.84
N ALA A 15 -3.86 37.49 -6.12
CA ALA A 15 -2.56 37.87 -6.62
C ALA A 15 -1.72 36.72 -7.23
N TYR A 16 -2.09 35.46 -7.00
CA TYR A 16 -1.35 34.29 -7.46
C TYR A 16 -2.28 33.25 -8.09
N HIS A 17 -2.16 33.07 -9.40
CA HIS A 17 -2.96 32.11 -10.17
C HIS A 17 -2.35 30.71 -10.26
N ASN A 18 -1.22 30.43 -9.63
CA ASN A 18 -0.59 29.12 -9.62
C ASN A 18 -1.23 28.21 -8.59
N LEU A 19 -1.94 27.20 -9.08
CA LEU A 19 -2.52 26.11 -8.28
C LEU A 19 -1.54 24.95 -8.26
N ASP A 20 -0.61 24.96 -7.30
CA ASP A 20 0.26 23.82 -7.07
C ASP A 20 -0.42 22.81 -6.11
N ILE A 21 -0.37 21.54 -6.52
CA ILE A 21 -0.83 20.45 -5.68
C ILE A 21 0.28 20.16 -4.66
N TYR A 22 0.00 20.49 -3.40
CA TYR A 22 0.93 20.23 -2.30
C TYR A 22 0.85 18.79 -1.78
N GLN A 23 -0.34 18.24 -1.70
CA GLN A 23 -0.58 16.93 -1.11
C GLN A 23 -1.82 16.28 -1.69
N VAL A 24 -1.70 15.00 -2.01
CA VAL A 24 -2.83 14.12 -2.32
C VAL A 24 -3.09 13.25 -1.09
N ASN A 25 -4.28 13.36 -0.50
CA ASN A 25 -4.69 12.52 0.62
C ASN A 25 -5.63 11.43 0.12
N THR A 26 -5.23 10.19 0.32
CA THR A 26 -5.98 9.00 -0.04
C THR A 26 -5.46 7.82 0.75
N THR A 27 -6.27 6.77 0.96
CA THR A 27 -5.75 5.48 1.42
C THR A 27 -5.01 4.79 0.28
N TYR A 28 -4.05 3.92 0.62
CA TYR A 28 -3.32 3.17 -0.39
C TYR A 28 -4.25 2.21 -1.16
N TYR A 29 -5.22 1.61 -0.47
CA TYR A 29 -6.22 0.74 -1.07
C TYR A 29 -7.10 1.49 -2.09
N SER A 30 -7.61 2.67 -1.72
CA SER A 30 -8.41 3.49 -2.66
C SER A 30 -7.60 4.04 -3.82
N ALA A 31 -6.32 4.37 -3.61
CA ALA A 31 -5.44 4.80 -4.70
C ALA A 31 -5.26 3.73 -5.79
N LEU A 32 -5.42 2.45 -5.41
CA LEU A 32 -5.38 1.29 -6.30
C LEU A 32 -6.77 0.82 -6.76
N GLY A 33 -7.78 1.69 -6.65
CA GLY A 33 -9.13 1.43 -7.14
C GLY A 33 -9.95 0.49 -6.26
N ASN A 34 -9.61 0.32 -4.98
CA ASN A 34 -10.19 -0.67 -4.07
C ASN A 34 -10.15 -2.10 -4.64
N ASN A 35 -9.08 -2.42 -5.36
CA ASN A 35 -8.85 -3.71 -6.00
C ASN A 35 -7.91 -4.55 -5.14
N ASP A 36 -8.41 -5.69 -4.64
CA ASP A 36 -7.68 -6.58 -3.74
C ASP A 36 -6.38 -7.10 -4.35
N LYS A 37 -6.41 -7.53 -5.62
CA LYS A 37 -5.22 -8.05 -6.31
C LYS A 37 -4.16 -6.97 -6.50
N ALA A 38 -4.56 -5.79 -7.01
CA ALA A 38 -3.65 -4.66 -7.18
C ALA A 38 -3.03 -4.23 -5.85
N TYR A 39 -3.84 -4.22 -4.77
CA TYR A 39 -3.38 -3.88 -3.44
C TYR A 39 -2.36 -4.88 -2.89
N LEU A 40 -2.66 -6.18 -2.97
CA LEU A 40 -1.75 -7.24 -2.49
C LEU A 40 -0.45 -7.26 -3.28
N LEU A 41 -0.52 -7.11 -4.61
CA LEU A 41 0.69 -7.00 -5.44
C LEU A 41 1.54 -5.80 -5.04
N ALA A 42 0.94 -4.61 -4.88
CA ALA A 42 1.67 -3.41 -4.49
C ALA A 42 2.31 -3.55 -3.09
N ARG A 43 1.64 -4.25 -2.16
CA ARG A 43 2.20 -4.60 -0.84
C ARG A 43 3.32 -5.63 -0.93
N ALA A 44 3.18 -6.66 -1.78
CA ALA A 44 4.25 -7.62 -2.03
C ALA A 44 5.50 -6.92 -2.56
N ILE A 45 5.37 -6.04 -3.56
CA ILE A 45 6.49 -5.23 -4.07
C ILE A 45 7.11 -4.37 -2.95
N GLN A 46 6.29 -3.69 -2.13
CA GLN A 46 6.78 -2.91 -1.00
C GLN A 46 7.60 -3.76 -0.01
N PHE A 47 7.15 -4.98 0.29
CA PHE A 47 7.82 -5.85 1.25
C PHE A 47 9.12 -6.46 0.69
N PHE A 48 9.21 -6.63 -0.61
CA PHE A 48 10.43 -7.07 -1.29
C PHE A 48 11.42 -5.93 -1.55
N ALA A 49 10.98 -4.66 -1.53
CA ALA A 49 11.86 -3.51 -1.67
C ALA A 49 12.91 -3.44 -0.55
N PRO A 50 14.07 -2.78 -0.77
CA PRO A 50 15.06 -2.59 0.28
C PRO A 50 14.55 -1.71 1.42
N GLY A 51 15.10 -1.90 2.62
CA GLY A 51 14.75 -1.15 3.83
C GLY A 51 13.67 -1.81 4.67
N ILE A 52 13.07 -1.04 5.59
CA ILE A 52 12.05 -1.49 6.53
C ILE A 52 10.68 -1.00 6.04
N PRO A 53 9.80 -1.90 5.58
CA PRO A 53 8.49 -1.50 5.12
C PRO A 53 7.60 -1.05 6.28
N GLN A 54 6.82 0.01 6.06
CA GLN A 54 5.86 0.51 7.03
C GLN A 54 4.44 0.38 6.48
N VAL A 55 3.55 -0.18 7.29
CA VAL A 55 2.12 -0.30 6.98
C VAL A 55 1.33 0.48 8.02
N TYR A 56 0.66 1.54 7.58
CA TYR A 56 -0.21 2.33 8.44
C TYR A 56 -1.48 1.54 8.80
N TYR A 57 -2.10 1.79 9.95
CA TYR A 57 -3.20 0.96 10.47
C TYR A 57 -4.39 0.83 9.50
N VAL A 58 -4.79 1.94 8.83
CA VAL A 58 -5.84 1.88 7.80
C VAL A 58 -5.42 0.97 6.65
N GLY A 59 -4.15 1.01 6.25
CA GLY A 59 -3.60 0.11 5.24
C GLY A 59 -3.55 -1.35 5.70
N MET A 60 -3.29 -1.63 6.99
CA MET A 60 -3.36 -2.99 7.53
C MET A 60 -4.72 -3.66 7.32
N LEU A 61 -5.79 -2.87 7.36
CA LEU A 61 -7.16 -3.34 7.17
C LEU A 61 -7.67 -3.16 5.73
N ALA A 62 -6.78 -2.82 4.78
CA ALA A 62 -7.17 -2.49 3.41
C ALA A 62 -8.36 -1.50 3.38
N GLY A 63 -8.26 -0.46 4.21
CA GLY A 63 -9.33 0.52 4.40
C GLY A 63 -9.46 1.47 3.22
N SER A 64 -10.69 1.74 2.82
CA SER A 64 -11.04 2.74 1.80
C SER A 64 -11.00 4.16 2.36
N ASN A 65 -11.07 5.14 1.46
CA ASN A 65 -11.19 6.55 1.82
C ASN A 65 -12.45 6.81 2.66
N ASP A 66 -12.29 7.45 3.82
CA ASP A 66 -13.41 7.91 4.65
C ASP A 66 -13.78 9.35 4.28
N ILE A 67 -14.58 9.45 3.22
CA ILE A 67 -15.07 10.75 2.72
C ILE A 67 -16.01 11.39 3.75
N ALA A 68 -16.82 10.58 4.45
CA ALA A 68 -17.77 11.08 5.45
C ALA A 68 -17.05 11.76 6.62
N LEU A 69 -16.01 11.13 7.16
CA LEU A 69 -15.18 11.71 8.22
C LEU A 69 -14.50 13.00 7.75
N MET A 70 -13.91 13.00 6.56
CA MET A 70 -13.28 14.19 5.99
C MET A 70 -14.27 15.35 5.82
N GLU A 71 -15.46 15.07 5.33
CA GLU A 71 -16.51 16.10 5.17
C GLU A 71 -17.03 16.62 6.50
N GLN A 72 -17.11 15.78 7.51
CA GLN A 72 -17.49 16.15 8.87
C GLN A 72 -16.44 17.06 9.54
N THR A 73 -15.17 16.68 9.47
CA THR A 73 -14.08 17.37 10.16
C THR A 73 -13.52 18.56 9.39
N LYS A 74 -13.82 18.64 8.09
CA LYS A 74 -13.18 19.59 7.14
C LYS A 74 -11.66 19.51 7.11
N ASN A 75 -11.09 18.39 7.57
CA ASN A 75 -9.66 18.11 7.54
C ASN A 75 -9.35 17.07 6.45
N GLY A 76 -8.71 17.49 5.37
CA GLY A 76 -8.42 16.64 4.22
C GLY A 76 -7.61 15.36 4.53
N ARG A 77 -6.85 15.33 5.63
CA ARG A 77 -6.09 14.14 6.05
C ARG A 77 -6.98 13.06 6.68
N ASP A 78 -8.16 13.41 7.16
CA ASP A 78 -9.04 12.46 7.83
C ASP A 78 -9.64 11.44 6.86
N ILE A 79 -9.58 11.71 5.56
CA ILE A 79 -9.95 10.76 4.50
C ILE A 79 -9.21 9.41 4.61
N ASN A 80 -8.01 9.39 5.17
CA ASN A 80 -7.20 8.18 5.35
C ASN A 80 -6.93 7.83 6.82
N ARG A 81 -7.81 8.31 7.74
CA ARG A 81 -7.68 8.14 9.19
C ARG A 81 -8.97 7.67 9.84
N HIS A 82 -9.66 6.75 9.19
CA HIS A 82 -10.89 6.18 9.75
C HIS A 82 -10.66 5.69 11.19
N TYR A 83 -11.58 5.99 12.10
CA TYR A 83 -11.54 5.56 13.50
C TYR A 83 -12.33 4.25 13.65
N TYR A 84 -11.60 3.13 13.63
CA TYR A 84 -12.21 1.81 13.76
C TYR A 84 -12.66 1.52 15.21
N SER A 85 -13.89 1.08 15.39
CA SER A 85 -14.31 0.39 16.61
C SER A 85 -13.68 -1.00 16.69
N LYS A 86 -13.75 -1.64 17.88
CA LYS A 86 -13.25 -3.00 18.05
C LYS A 86 -14.00 -4.00 17.17
N GLU A 87 -15.30 -3.80 17.04
CA GLU A 87 -16.21 -4.61 16.23
C GLU A 87 -15.87 -4.49 14.74
N GLU A 88 -15.61 -3.27 14.26
CA GLU A 88 -15.15 -3.03 12.89
C GLU A 88 -13.79 -3.69 12.63
N VAL A 89 -12.82 -3.54 13.53
CA VAL A 89 -11.52 -4.21 13.41
C VAL A 89 -11.71 -5.72 13.29
N ALA A 90 -12.55 -6.33 14.14
CA ALA A 90 -12.82 -7.76 14.09
C ALA A 90 -13.39 -8.18 12.73
N LYS A 91 -14.37 -7.43 12.22
CA LYS A 91 -14.98 -7.68 10.90
C LYS A 91 -13.98 -7.50 9.75
N GLU A 92 -13.24 -6.41 9.74
CA GLU A 92 -12.26 -6.14 8.67
C GLU A 92 -11.14 -7.18 8.63
N GLN A 93 -10.77 -7.74 9.78
CA GLN A 93 -9.78 -8.81 9.86
C GLN A 93 -10.20 -10.12 9.17
N GLU A 94 -11.50 -10.37 9.00
CA GLU A 94 -12.03 -11.55 8.31
C GLU A 94 -11.98 -11.44 6.79
N ARG A 95 -11.73 -10.25 6.24
CA ARG A 95 -11.64 -10.06 4.79
C ARG A 95 -10.45 -10.81 4.20
N PRO A 96 -10.63 -11.53 3.06
CA PRO A 96 -9.56 -12.28 2.42
C PRO A 96 -8.31 -11.44 2.13
N VAL A 97 -8.47 -10.22 1.65
CA VAL A 97 -7.35 -9.30 1.35
C VAL A 97 -6.52 -8.98 2.61
N VAL A 98 -7.16 -8.83 3.77
CA VAL A 98 -6.49 -8.57 5.04
C VAL A 98 -5.76 -9.81 5.53
N GLN A 99 -6.36 -10.98 5.37
CA GLN A 99 -5.73 -12.26 5.72
C GLN A 99 -4.48 -12.53 4.88
N GLU A 100 -4.56 -12.30 3.57
CA GLU A 100 -3.40 -12.45 2.68
C GLU A 100 -2.31 -11.40 2.98
N LEU A 101 -2.68 -10.15 3.26
CA LEU A 101 -1.72 -9.15 3.71
C LEU A 101 -0.98 -9.57 4.98
N LYS A 102 -1.68 -10.15 5.96
CA LYS A 102 -1.06 -10.67 7.19
C LYS A 102 -0.05 -11.78 6.89
N LYS A 103 -0.35 -12.69 5.94
CA LYS A 103 0.61 -13.73 5.51
C LYS A 103 1.87 -13.10 4.90
N LEU A 104 1.72 -12.10 4.02
CA LEU A 104 2.85 -11.36 3.45
C LEU A 104 3.68 -10.65 4.52
N MET A 105 3.04 -10.03 5.51
CA MET A 105 3.73 -9.39 6.63
C MET A 105 4.49 -10.41 7.49
N THR A 106 3.89 -11.56 7.76
CA THR A 106 4.54 -12.65 8.50
C THR A 106 5.76 -13.15 7.73
N LEU A 107 5.60 -13.44 6.44
CA LEU A 107 6.70 -13.86 5.57
C LEU A 107 7.86 -12.85 5.61
N ARG A 108 7.55 -11.55 5.44
CA ARG A 108 8.55 -10.46 5.47
C ARG A 108 9.30 -10.40 6.79
N ASN A 109 8.64 -10.72 7.91
CA ASN A 109 9.23 -10.62 9.24
C ASN A 109 9.98 -11.89 9.67
N THR A 110 9.71 -13.03 9.05
CA THR A 110 10.26 -14.32 9.51
C THR A 110 11.26 -14.96 8.55
N HIS A 111 11.19 -14.65 7.24
CA HIS A 111 12.08 -15.29 6.27
C HIS A 111 13.47 -14.64 6.27
N PRO A 112 14.58 -15.41 6.42
CA PRO A 112 15.93 -14.87 6.57
C PRO A 112 16.42 -14.01 5.41
N ALA A 113 16.01 -14.31 4.19
CA ALA A 113 16.40 -13.56 2.99
C ALA A 113 16.01 -12.07 3.03
N PHE A 114 15.13 -11.68 3.94
CA PHE A 114 14.77 -10.27 4.15
C PHE A 114 15.66 -9.51 5.13
N SER A 115 16.78 -10.09 5.55
CA SER A 115 17.79 -9.37 6.33
C SER A 115 18.15 -8.04 5.67
N LEU A 116 18.40 -7.00 6.47
CA LEU A 116 18.87 -5.69 5.99
C LEU A 116 20.27 -5.76 5.38
N GLU A 117 21.06 -6.78 5.75
CA GLU A 117 22.39 -7.06 5.20
C GLU A 117 22.32 -7.90 3.91
N GLY A 118 21.13 -8.39 3.55
CA GLY A 118 20.91 -9.18 2.34
C GLY A 118 21.00 -8.36 1.07
N THR A 119 21.18 -9.06 -0.04
CA THR A 119 21.18 -8.45 -1.38
C THR A 119 19.81 -8.51 -2.01
N ILE A 120 19.59 -7.61 -2.98
CA ILE A 120 18.38 -7.56 -3.79
C ILE A 120 18.75 -7.55 -5.27
N GLN A 121 18.05 -8.34 -6.05
CA GLN A 121 18.14 -8.35 -7.51
C GLN A 121 16.76 -8.08 -8.10
N VAL A 122 16.68 -7.12 -9.02
CA VAL A 122 15.42 -6.72 -9.66
C VAL A 122 15.58 -6.87 -11.16
N ASN A 123 14.66 -7.59 -11.78
CA ASN A 123 14.56 -7.73 -13.23
C ASN A 123 13.15 -7.35 -13.67
N SER A 124 13.03 -6.64 -14.78
CA SER A 124 11.75 -6.32 -15.39
C SER A 124 11.83 -6.48 -16.91
N ALA A 125 10.80 -7.09 -17.48
CA ALA A 125 10.66 -7.24 -18.92
C ALA A 125 9.17 -7.16 -19.27
N ASN A 126 8.78 -6.19 -20.09
CA ASN A 126 7.38 -5.88 -20.38
C ASN A 126 6.59 -5.66 -19.08
N ASP A 127 5.53 -6.45 -18.88
CA ASP A 127 4.65 -6.37 -17.71
C ASP A 127 5.09 -7.28 -16.56
N LEU A 128 6.23 -7.96 -16.69
CA LEU A 128 6.74 -8.87 -15.67
C LEU A 128 7.82 -8.19 -14.82
N LEU A 129 7.67 -8.31 -13.51
CA LEU A 129 8.63 -7.87 -12.51
C LEU A 129 9.06 -9.06 -11.66
N THR A 130 10.37 -9.25 -11.52
CA THR A 130 10.93 -10.26 -10.61
C THR A 130 11.83 -9.55 -9.59
N ILE A 131 11.60 -9.83 -8.31
CA ILE A 131 12.43 -9.30 -7.21
C ILE A 131 12.93 -10.48 -6.38
N THR A 132 14.24 -10.68 -6.33
CA THR A 132 14.87 -11.70 -5.52
C THR A 132 15.61 -11.08 -4.34
N ARG A 133 15.35 -11.60 -3.15
CA ARG A 133 16.08 -11.29 -1.92
C ARG A 133 16.97 -12.47 -1.56
N THR A 134 18.22 -12.21 -1.14
CA THR A 134 19.15 -13.26 -0.74
C THR A 134 19.93 -12.84 0.49
N PHE A 135 20.05 -13.73 1.47
CA PHE A 135 20.93 -13.58 2.62
C PHE A 135 21.49 -14.93 3.05
N GLY A 136 22.81 -15.07 3.08
CA GLY A 136 23.47 -16.35 3.31
C GLY A 136 23.09 -17.38 2.25
N ASN A 137 22.53 -18.50 2.68
CA ASN A 137 22.02 -19.56 1.79
C ASN A 137 20.52 -19.45 1.49
N ASP A 138 19.85 -18.46 2.08
CA ASP A 138 18.40 -18.26 1.91
C ASP A 138 18.12 -17.31 0.75
N SER A 139 17.17 -17.69 -0.07
CA SER A 139 16.68 -16.87 -1.19
C SER A 139 15.18 -16.93 -1.26
N ILE A 140 14.56 -15.84 -1.69
CA ILE A 140 13.12 -15.75 -1.92
C ILE A 140 12.85 -14.81 -3.09
N THR A 141 11.97 -15.21 -3.98
CA THR A 141 11.69 -14.47 -5.22
C THR A 141 10.21 -14.17 -5.35
N LEU A 142 9.89 -12.90 -5.62
CA LEU A 142 8.58 -12.44 -6.06
C LEU A 142 8.56 -12.40 -7.59
N HIS A 143 7.62 -13.09 -8.21
CA HIS A 143 7.28 -12.98 -9.62
C HIS A 143 5.92 -12.28 -9.74
N ALA A 144 5.86 -11.18 -10.45
CA ALA A 144 4.68 -10.33 -10.54
C ALA A 144 4.33 -9.97 -11.97
N ASN A 145 3.05 -10.00 -12.31
CA ASN A 145 2.51 -9.44 -13.54
C ASN A 145 1.80 -8.11 -13.22
N LEU A 146 2.34 -7.01 -13.74
CA LEU A 146 1.87 -5.65 -13.43
C LEU A 146 0.56 -5.27 -14.14
N THR A 147 0.13 -6.06 -15.14
CA THR A 147 -1.13 -5.84 -15.86
C THR A 147 -2.28 -6.63 -15.24
N THR A 148 -2.06 -7.91 -14.90
CA THR A 148 -3.10 -8.78 -14.33
C THR A 148 -3.16 -8.71 -12.82
N TYR A 149 -2.11 -8.15 -12.19
CA TYR A 149 -1.88 -8.10 -10.74
C TYR A 149 -1.71 -9.47 -10.07
N ASP A 150 -1.47 -10.52 -10.86
CA ASP A 150 -1.15 -11.84 -10.32
C ASP A 150 0.32 -11.90 -9.90
N TYR A 151 0.59 -12.63 -8.83
CA TYR A 151 1.96 -12.83 -8.36
C TYR A 151 2.13 -14.20 -7.70
N THR A 152 3.38 -14.69 -7.70
CA THR A 152 3.83 -15.86 -6.92
C THR A 152 5.08 -15.52 -6.12
N ILE A 153 5.29 -16.25 -5.03
CA ILE A 153 6.49 -16.15 -4.19
C ILE A 153 7.07 -17.55 -4.03
N GLU A 154 8.35 -17.69 -4.36
CA GLU A 154 9.10 -18.95 -4.35
C GLU A 154 10.36 -18.85 -3.50
#